data_0b45b2ed38e6b8a76697ebb225ddd2c2
#
_entry.id   0b45b2ed38e6b8a76697ebb225ddd2c2
#
_cell.length_a   1.000
_cell.length_b   1.000
_cell.length_c   1.000
_cell.angle_alpha   90.00
_cell.angle_beta   90.00
_cell.angle_gamma   90.00
#
_symmetry.space_group_name_H-M   'P 1'
#
loop_
_entity.id
_entity.type
_entity.pdbx_description
1 polymer ?
#
loop_
_entity_poly.entity_id
_entity_poly.type
_entity_poly.pdbx_seq_one_letter_code
_entity_poly.pdbx_strand_id
1 'polypeptide(L)'
;MADSKEMKKILFAPFIDNNPIALQILGVCSALAVTTKLETAFVMTLAVTFVCAFSNLFVSLIRNHIPNSVRIIVQMAIIASLVIVVDQVLKAFVYDISKQLSVFVGLIITNCIVMGRAEAYAMKSEPLPSLVDGIGNGLGYGFVLITVAFFRELFGSGKLFGVEILPLVSDGGWYQPNGMMILAPSAFFLIGFMIWAIRIIRPEQVEAKE
;
A
#
# COMPACT_ATOMS: atom_id res chain seq x y z
N MET A 1 -28.89 -1.17 6.83
CA MET A 1 -28.02 -0.06 7.30
C MET A 1 -26.88 -0.69 8.07
N ALA A 2 -25.65 -0.64 7.55
CA ALA A 2 -24.50 -1.18 8.25
C ALA A 2 -24.34 -0.45 9.59
N ASP A 3 -24.25 -1.22 10.66
CA ASP A 3 -24.16 -0.69 12.03
C ASP A 3 -22.84 0.10 12.14
N SER A 4 -22.88 1.29 12.73
CA SER A 4 -21.70 2.18 12.88
C SER A 4 -20.53 1.47 13.59
N LYS A 5 -20.82 0.47 14.43
CA LYS A 5 -19.82 -0.36 15.10
C LYS A 5 -19.13 -1.33 14.13
N GLU A 6 -19.87 -1.93 13.19
CA GLU A 6 -19.30 -2.80 12.17
C GLU A 6 -18.40 -2.03 11.21
N MET A 7 -18.81 -0.82 10.78
CA MET A 7 -17.99 0.02 9.91
C MET A 7 -16.66 0.42 10.56
N LYS A 8 -16.66 0.75 11.86
CA LYS A 8 -15.42 1.04 12.60
C LYS A 8 -14.51 -0.20 12.67
N LYS A 9 -15.07 -1.38 12.89
CA LYS A 9 -14.31 -2.62 12.91
C LYS A 9 -13.66 -2.92 11.55
N ILE A 10 -14.40 -2.74 10.45
CA ILE A 10 -13.89 -2.91 9.09
C ILE A 10 -12.74 -1.92 8.81
N LEU A 11 -12.85 -0.68 9.26
CA LEU A 11 -11.84 0.36 9.05
C LEU A 11 -10.53 0.08 9.81
N PHE A 12 -10.62 -0.39 11.06
CA PHE A 12 -9.45 -0.56 11.93
C PHE A 12 -8.81 -1.96 11.87
N ALA A 13 -9.56 -2.99 11.46
CA ALA A 13 -9.02 -4.34 11.33
C ALA A 13 -7.78 -4.44 10.44
N PRO A 14 -7.66 -3.72 9.30
CA PRO A 14 -6.48 -3.83 8.45
C PRO A 14 -5.19 -3.21 9.01
N PHE A 15 -5.25 -2.47 10.11
CA PHE A 15 -4.04 -1.89 10.70
C PHE A 15 -3.17 -2.94 11.38
N ILE A 16 -3.77 -3.86 12.15
CA ILE A 16 -3.03 -4.86 12.93
C ILE A 16 -3.58 -6.26 12.70
N ASP A 17 -4.91 -6.45 12.86
CA ASP A 17 -5.52 -7.78 12.90
C ASP A 17 -5.59 -8.45 11.52
N ASN A 18 -5.81 -7.66 10.46
CA ASN A 18 -5.93 -8.16 9.09
C ASN A 18 -5.12 -7.31 8.11
N ASN A 19 -3.86 -7.04 8.46
CA ASN A 19 -3.01 -6.19 7.63
C ASN A 19 -2.72 -6.85 6.28
N PRO A 20 -2.92 -6.13 5.16
CA PRO A 20 -2.74 -6.69 3.82
C PRO A 20 -1.32 -7.17 3.53
N ILE A 21 -0.28 -6.51 4.05
CA ILE A 21 1.10 -6.96 3.87
C ILE A 21 1.48 -8.01 4.91
N ALA A 22 1.18 -7.77 6.19
CA ALA A 22 1.67 -8.62 7.27
C ALA A 22 0.98 -9.99 7.33
N LEU A 23 -0.32 -10.04 7.07
CA LEU A 23 -1.10 -11.29 7.13
C LEU A 23 -1.38 -11.88 5.75
N GLN A 24 -1.85 -11.04 4.81
CA GLN A 24 -2.28 -11.50 3.48
C GLN A 24 -1.12 -11.58 2.48
N ILE A 25 0.04 -11.00 2.80
CA ILE A 25 1.26 -10.94 1.95
C ILE A 25 0.95 -10.31 0.56
N LEU A 26 0.03 -9.35 0.55
CA LEU A 26 -0.36 -8.62 -0.66
C LEU A 26 0.37 -7.28 -0.76
N GLY A 27 0.77 -6.89 -1.97
CA GLY A 27 1.38 -5.58 -2.22
C GLY A 27 2.86 -5.46 -1.86
N VAL A 28 3.56 -6.55 -1.60
CA VAL A 28 5.00 -6.55 -1.31
C VAL A 28 5.80 -6.02 -2.50
N CYS A 29 5.38 -6.31 -3.75
CA CYS A 29 6.05 -5.85 -4.97
C CYS A 29 6.16 -4.32 -5.05
N SER A 30 5.05 -3.63 -4.78
CA SER A 30 5.03 -2.16 -4.76
C SER A 30 5.77 -1.59 -3.56
N ALA A 31 5.72 -2.28 -2.40
CA ALA A 31 6.50 -1.90 -1.23
C ALA A 31 8.01 -1.91 -1.48
N LEU A 32 8.52 -2.88 -2.24
CA LEU A 32 9.93 -2.96 -2.62
C LEU A 32 10.37 -1.79 -3.51
N ALA A 33 9.53 -1.42 -4.47
CA ALA A 33 9.86 -0.43 -5.49
C ALA A 33 9.77 1.01 -4.97
N VAL A 34 8.74 1.33 -4.15
CA VAL A 34 8.36 2.71 -3.81
C VAL A 34 9.00 3.20 -2.51
N THR A 35 9.45 2.32 -1.63
CA THR A 35 9.95 2.67 -0.29
C THR A 35 11.39 3.18 -0.24
N THR A 36 11.96 3.60 -1.36
CA THR A 36 13.31 4.20 -1.40
C THR A 36 13.35 5.63 -0.85
N LYS A 37 12.21 6.35 -0.92
CA LYS A 37 12.03 7.70 -0.39
C LYS A 37 10.70 7.77 0.35
N LEU A 38 10.68 8.45 1.50
CA LEU A 38 9.48 8.59 2.32
C LEU A 38 8.40 9.43 1.62
N GLU A 39 8.81 10.44 0.86
CA GLU A 39 7.92 11.29 0.08
C GLU A 39 7.12 10.49 -0.96
N THR A 40 7.81 9.65 -1.74
CA THR A 40 7.17 8.78 -2.73
C THR A 40 6.25 7.73 -2.08
N ALA A 41 6.65 7.19 -0.94
CA ALA A 41 5.83 6.24 -0.18
C ALA A 41 4.54 6.88 0.35
N PHE A 42 4.60 8.13 0.80
CA PHE A 42 3.44 8.88 1.28
C PHE A 42 2.44 9.16 0.15
N VAL A 43 2.91 9.69 -0.99
CA VAL A 43 2.06 9.96 -2.16
C VAL A 43 1.44 8.67 -2.68
N MET A 44 2.23 7.58 -2.74
CA MET A 44 1.73 6.27 -3.17
C MET A 44 0.67 5.71 -2.22
N THR A 45 0.81 5.91 -0.92
CA THR A 45 -0.20 5.53 0.08
C THR A 45 -1.54 6.21 -0.19
N LEU A 46 -1.53 7.52 -0.42
CA LEU A 46 -2.76 8.28 -0.74
C LEU A 46 -3.37 7.80 -2.05
N ALA A 47 -2.56 7.62 -3.10
CA ALA A 47 -3.02 7.16 -4.40
C ALA A 47 -3.66 5.77 -4.33
N VAL A 48 -3.00 4.80 -3.68
CA VAL A 48 -3.52 3.43 -3.54
C VAL A 48 -4.78 3.41 -2.68
N THR A 49 -4.85 4.19 -1.60
CA THR A 49 -6.04 4.27 -0.75
C THR A 49 -7.24 4.81 -1.54
N PHE A 50 -7.04 5.87 -2.32
CA PHE A 50 -8.08 6.43 -3.18
C PHE A 50 -8.56 5.41 -4.23
N VAL A 51 -7.62 4.83 -4.99
CA VAL A 51 -7.94 3.86 -6.03
C VAL A 51 -8.64 2.63 -5.44
N CYS A 52 -8.17 2.10 -4.31
CA CYS A 52 -8.76 0.94 -3.66
C CYS A 52 -10.20 1.21 -3.19
N ALA A 53 -10.43 2.38 -2.54
CA ALA A 53 -11.74 2.77 -2.06
C ALA A 53 -12.76 2.90 -3.20
N PHE A 54 -12.42 3.66 -4.24
CA PHE A 54 -13.33 3.88 -5.37
C PHE A 54 -13.47 2.65 -6.27
N SER A 55 -12.41 1.88 -6.47
CA SER A 55 -12.48 0.61 -7.20
C SER A 55 -13.45 -0.35 -6.52
N ASN A 56 -13.33 -0.55 -5.20
CA ASN A 56 -14.24 -1.38 -4.43
C ASN A 56 -15.69 -0.90 -4.53
N LEU A 57 -15.90 0.43 -4.47
CA LEU A 57 -17.23 1.01 -4.64
C LEU A 57 -17.83 0.69 -6.00
N PHE A 58 -17.11 0.98 -7.10
CA PHE A 58 -17.59 0.76 -8.44
C PHE A 58 -17.80 -0.72 -8.77
N VAL A 59 -16.87 -1.59 -8.35
CA VAL A 59 -17.01 -3.04 -8.53
C VAL A 59 -18.24 -3.56 -7.79
N SER A 60 -18.48 -3.10 -6.55
CA SER A 60 -19.67 -3.50 -5.80
C SER A 60 -20.98 -3.02 -6.42
N LEU A 61 -21.01 -1.84 -7.03
CA LEU A 61 -22.19 -1.34 -7.75
C LEU A 61 -22.52 -2.17 -8.98
N ILE A 62 -21.51 -2.60 -9.73
CA ILE A 62 -21.69 -3.30 -11.02
C ILE A 62 -21.74 -4.82 -10.83
N ARG A 63 -21.41 -5.36 -9.67
CA ARG A 63 -21.22 -6.80 -9.41
C ARG A 63 -22.35 -7.69 -9.96
N ASN A 64 -23.59 -7.23 -9.91
CA ASN A 64 -24.75 -8.01 -10.35
C ASN A 64 -24.89 -8.12 -11.89
N HIS A 65 -24.16 -7.27 -12.65
CA HIS A 65 -24.21 -7.23 -14.09
C HIS A 65 -22.98 -7.88 -14.76
N ILE A 66 -21.98 -8.27 -13.97
CA ILE A 66 -20.72 -8.82 -14.50
C ILE A 66 -20.82 -10.36 -14.57
N PRO A 67 -20.73 -10.98 -15.76
CA PRO A 67 -20.64 -12.42 -15.89
C PRO A 67 -19.29 -12.94 -15.38
N ASN A 68 -19.30 -14.12 -14.78
CA ASN A 68 -18.10 -14.71 -14.14
C ASN A 68 -16.90 -14.87 -15.07
N SER A 69 -17.13 -15.06 -16.37
CA SER A 69 -16.06 -15.29 -17.37
C SER A 69 -15.20 -14.05 -17.66
N VAL A 70 -15.76 -12.84 -17.51
CA VAL A 70 -15.05 -11.58 -17.83
C VAL A 70 -14.81 -10.69 -16.60
N ARG A 71 -15.10 -11.21 -15.42
CA ARG A 71 -15.07 -10.47 -14.14
C ARG A 71 -13.75 -9.75 -13.90
N ILE A 72 -12.63 -10.46 -14.02
CA ILE A 72 -11.29 -9.92 -13.79
C ILE A 72 -10.96 -8.80 -14.80
N ILE A 73 -11.37 -8.95 -16.05
CA ILE A 73 -11.12 -7.94 -17.10
C ILE A 73 -11.86 -6.64 -16.77
N VAL A 74 -13.10 -6.72 -16.33
CA VAL A 74 -13.90 -5.55 -15.95
C VAL A 74 -13.31 -4.85 -14.73
N GLN A 75 -12.92 -5.60 -13.72
CA GLN A 75 -12.24 -5.05 -12.53
C GLN A 75 -10.95 -4.31 -12.91
N MET A 76 -10.11 -4.93 -13.74
CA MET A 76 -8.85 -4.31 -14.19
C MET A 76 -9.11 -3.04 -15.02
N ALA A 77 -10.16 -3.01 -15.85
CA ALA A 77 -10.54 -1.82 -16.63
C ALA A 77 -10.97 -0.66 -15.72
N ILE A 78 -11.75 -0.94 -14.66
CA ILE A 78 -12.16 0.06 -13.67
C ILE A 78 -10.95 0.60 -12.93
N ILE A 79 -10.08 -0.29 -12.43
CA ILE A 79 -8.85 0.11 -11.70
C ILE A 79 -7.96 0.95 -12.60
N ALA A 80 -7.73 0.54 -13.86
CA ALA A 80 -6.89 1.28 -14.81
C ALA A 80 -7.44 2.68 -15.08
N SER A 81 -8.76 2.82 -15.26
CA SER A 81 -9.41 4.11 -15.49
C SER A 81 -9.21 5.06 -14.29
N LEU A 82 -9.38 4.56 -13.06
CA LEU A 82 -9.16 5.35 -11.85
C LEU A 82 -7.69 5.75 -11.68
N VAL A 83 -6.78 4.85 -11.99
CA VAL A 83 -5.34 5.13 -11.91
C VAL A 83 -4.91 6.20 -12.91
N ILE A 84 -5.46 6.19 -14.14
CA ILE A 84 -5.22 7.25 -15.12
C ILE A 84 -5.70 8.61 -14.59
N VAL A 85 -6.87 8.67 -13.96
CA VAL A 85 -7.36 9.91 -13.34
C VAL A 85 -6.41 10.40 -12.25
N VAL A 86 -5.96 9.51 -11.37
CA VAL A 86 -4.99 9.85 -10.32
C VAL A 86 -3.66 10.34 -10.91
N ASP A 87 -3.17 9.69 -11.96
CA ASP A 87 -1.93 10.10 -12.65
C ASP A 87 -2.05 11.52 -13.23
N GLN A 88 -3.17 11.84 -13.87
CA GLN A 88 -3.41 13.19 -14.39
C GLN A 88 -3.48 14.25 -13.29
N VAL A 89 -4.11 13.92 -12.16
CA VAL A 89 -4.16 14.82 -11.00
C VAL A 89 -2.76 15.03 -10.42
N LEU A 90 -1.96 13.97 -10.26
CA LEU A 90 -0.58 14.07 -9.78
C LEU A 90 0.31 14.89 -10.72
N LYS A 91 0.14 14.73 -12.04
CA LYS A 91 0.87 15.56 -13.05
C LYS A 91 0.50 17.04 -12.96
N ALA A 92 -0.75 17.36 -12.63
CA ALA A 92 -1.20 18.73 -12.52
C ALA A 92 -0.68 19.46 -11.27
N PHE A 93 -0.59 18.75 -10.13
CA PHE A 93 -0.25 19.38 -8.84
C PHE A 93 1.19 19.18 -8.39
N VAL A 94 1.81 18.04 -8.72
CA VAL A 94 3.13 17.64 -8.18
C VAL A 94 3.98 17.04 -9.30
N TYR A 95 4.36 17.88 -10.28
CA TYR A 95 5.05 17.44 -11.50
C TYR A 95 6.38 16.73 -11.25
N ASP A 96 7.20 17.21 -10.31
CA ASP A 96 8.52 16.64 -10.02
C ASP A 96 8.41 15.23 -9.42
N ILE A 97 7.46 15.02 -8.50
CA ILE A 97 7.20 13.71 -7.92
C ILE A 97 6.51 12.79 -8.94
N SER A 98 5.60 13.33 -9.76
CA SER A 98 4.93 12.58 -10.82
C SER A 98 5.92 12.00 -11.82
N LYS A 99 6.98 12.72 -12.19
CA LYS A 99 8.00 12.21 -13.11
C LYS A 99 8.75 10.99 -12.52
N GLN A 100 9.00 10.98 -11.22
CA GLN A 100 9.58 9.83 -10.52
C GLN A 100 8.55 8.70 -10.36
N LEU A 101 7.28 9.04 -10.12
CA LEU A 101 6.20 8.10 -9.89
C LEU A 101 5.56 7.54 -11.17
N SER A 102 5.81 8.11 -12.36
CA SER A 102 5.16 7.67 -13.61
C SER A 102 5.33 6.17 -13.89
N VAL A 103 6.50 5.62 -13.54
CA VAL A 103 6.76 4.17 -13.63
C VAL A 103 5.98 3.41 -12.55
N PHE A 104 5.81 3.99 -11.36
CA PHE A 104 5.16 3.32 -10.23
C PHE A 104 3.64 3.41 -10.27
N VAL A 105 3.08 4.38 -11.00
CA VAL A 105 1.63 4.47 -11.25
C VAL A 105 1.13 3.21 -11.96
N GLY A 106 1.92 2.65 -12.88
CA GLY A 106 1.63 1.36 -13.50
C GLY A 106 1.55 0.20 -12.49
N LEU A 107 2.32 0.27 -11.39
CA LEU A 107 2.27 -0.73 -10.32
C LEU A 107 0.99 -0.65 -9.47
N ILE A 108 0.23 0.45 -9.50
CA ILE A 108 -1.06 0.54 -8.83
C ILE A 108 -2.10 -0.32 -9.57
N ILE A 109 -2.07 -0.33 -10.90
CA ILE A 109 -3.01 -1.11 -11.73
C ILE A 109 -2.86 -2.60 -11.43
N THR A 110 -1.62 -3.09 -11.34
CA THR A 110 -1.30 -4.49 -11.08
C THR A 110 -1.14 -4.82 -9.59
N ASN A 111 -1.52 -3.88 -8.70
CA ASN A 111 -1.35 -4.06 -7.27
C ASN A 111 -2.27 -5.14 -6.73
N CYS A 112 -1.67 -6.16 -6.12
CA CYS A 112 -2.41 -7.30 -5.57
C CYS A 112 -3.43 -6.91 -4.50
N ILE A 113 -3.22 -5.79 -3.77
CA ILE A 113 -4.16 -5.31 -2.76
C ILE A 113 -5.45 -4.83 -3.42
N VAL A 114 -5.34 -3.94 -4.40
CA VAL A 114 -6.51 -3.35 -5.06
C VAL A 114 -7.34 -4.44 -5.71
N MET A 115 -6.69 -5.30 -6.48
CA MET A 115 -7.36 -6.43 -7.15
C MET A 115 -7.89 -7.46 -6.16
N GLY A 116 -7.11 -7.79 -5.12
CA GLY A 116 -7.48 -8.77 -4.11
C GLY A 116 -8.70 -8.33 -3.28
N ARG A 117 -8.79 -7.03 -2.93
CA ARG A 117 -9.97 -6.51 -2.20
C ARG A 117 -11.19 -6.35 -3.09
N ALA A 118 -11.02 -5.95 -4.35
CA ALA A 118 -12.09 -5.91 -5.33
C ALA A 118 -12.74 -7.30 -5.50
N GLU A 119 -11.94 -8.35 -5.59
CA GLU A 119 -12.42 -9.72 -5.76
C GLU A 119 -12.94 -10.36 -4.47
N ALA A 120 -12.17 -10.24 -3.37
CA ALA A 120 -12.50 -10.95 -2.12
C ALA A 120 -13.66 -10.31 -1.36
N TYR A 121 -13.78 -8.99 -1.39
CA TYR A 121 -14.74 -8.23 -0.59
C TYR A 121 -15.79 -7.52 -1.41
N ALA A 122 -15.41 -6.68 -2.40
CA ALA A 122 -16.37 -5.84 -3.12
C ALA A 122 -17.39 -6.63 -3.94
N MET A 123 -16.99 -7.76 -4.50
CA MET A 123 -17.91 -8.66 -5.22
C MET A 123 -18.98 -9.30 -4.32
N LYS A 124 -18.78 -9.34 -3.01
CA LYS A 124 -19.67 -10.03 -2.05
C LYS A 124 -20.44 -9.08 -1.14
N SER A 125 -19.96 -7.86 -0.99
CA SER A 125 -20.46 -6.90 -0.01
C SER A 125 -21.18 -5.72 -0.66
N GLU A 126 -21.99 -4.99 0.12
CA GLU A 126 -22.67 -3.78 -0.32
C GLU A 126 -21.68 -2.65 -0.64
N PRO A 127 -22.06 -1.64 -1.43
CA PRO A 127 -21.15 -0.57 -1.87
C PRO A 127 -20.53 0.25 -0.73
N LEU A 128 -21.31 0.61 0.29
CA LEU A 128 -20.84 1.41 1.43
C LEU A 128 -19.79 0.70 2.28
N PRO A 129 -20.02 -0.54 2.77
CA PRO A 129 -18.99 -1.32 3.44
C PRO A 129 -17.75 -1.57 2.58
N SER A 130 -17.92 -1.74 1.26
CA SER A 130 -16.82 -1.96 0.33
C SER A 130 -15.91 -0.74 0.19
N LEU A 131 -16.48 0.47 0.21
CA LEU A 131 -15.71 1.71 0.23
C LEU A 131 -14.88 1.82 1.51
N VAL A 132 -15.51 1.59 2.67
CA VAL A 132 -14.84 1.66 3.98
C VAL A 132 -13.72 0.61 4.09
N ASP A 133 -13.96 -0.59 3.57
CA ASP A 133 -12.93 -1.65 3.49
C ASP A 133 -11.75 -1.22 2.62
N GLY A 134 -11.99 -0.60 1.47
CA GLY A 134 -10.95 -0.07 0.60
C GLY A 134 -10.09 0.99 1.28
N ILE A 135 -10.71 1.92 2.03
CA ILE A 135 -9.99 2.93 2.82
C ILE A 135 -9.15 2.26 3.92
N GLY A 136 -9.74 1.35 4.68
CA GLY A 136 -9.06 0.65 5.77
C GLY A 136 -7.83 -0.13 5.29
N ASN A 137 -7.98 -0.92 4.22
CA ASN A 137 -6.88 -1.70 3.64
C ASN A 137 -5.82 -0.80 2.99
N GLY A 138 -6.21 0.29 2.32
CA GLY A 138 -5.28 1.26 1.76
C GLY A 138 -4.43 1.94 2.84
N LEU A 139 -5.04 2.35 3.95
CA LEU A 139 -4.32 2.94 5.08
C LEU A 139 -3.45 1.91 5.81
N GLY A 140 -3.93 0.69 6.03
CA GLY A 140 -3.15 -0.39 6.62
C GLY A 140 -1.91 -0.75 5.79
N TYR A 141 -2.05 -0.77 4.46
CA TYR A 141 -0.94 -0.89 3.53
C TYR A 141 0.03 0.29 3.64
N GLY A 142 -0.50 1.51 3.64
CA GLY A 142 0.29 2.72 3.74
C GLY A 142 1.10 2.82 5.02
N PHE A 143 0.55 2.36 6.14
CA PHE A 143 1.28 2.29 7.40
C PHE A 143 2.56 1.44 7.28
N VAL A 144 2.47 0.28 6.66
CA VAL A 144 3.64 -0.58 6.43
C VAL A 144 4.63 0.08 5.46
N LEU A 145 4.13 0.68 4.36
CA LEU A 145 4.97 1.38 3.39
C LEU A 145 5.79 2.49 4.05
N ILE A 146 5.12 3.35 4.81
CA ILE A 146 5.75 4.49 5.48
C ILE A 146 6.78 4.01 6.50
N THR A 147 6.46 2.96 7.26
CA THR A 147 7.39 2.37 8.23
C THR A 147 8.64 1.83 7.54
N VAL A 148 8.50 1.06 6.47
CA VAL A 148 9.63 0.51 5.71
C VAL A 148 10.44 1.62 5.05
N ALA A 149 9.77 2.62 4.45
CA ALA A 149 10.42 3.76 3.80
C ALA A 149 11.22 4.59 4.81
N PHE A 150 10.68 4.81 6.02
CA PHE A 150 11.35 5.52 7.08
C PHE A 150 12.70 4.86 7.45
N PHE A 151 12.71 3.55 7.68
CA PHE A 151 13.95 2.85 7.98
C PHE A 151 14.92 2.84 6.81
N ARG A 152 14.43 2.63 5.60
CA ARG A 152 15.28 2.60 4.40
C ARG A 152 15.91 3.96 4.09
N GLU A 153 15.15 5.03 4.16
CA GLU A 153 15.67 6.37 3.90
C GLU A 153 16.62 6.83 5.01
N LEU A 154 16.27 6.58 6.28
CA LEU A 154 17.12 6.94 7.42
C LEU A 154 18.48 6.24 7.38
N PHE A 155 18.49 4.92 7.23
CA PHE A 155 19.73 4.13 7.21
C PHE A 155 20.41 4.06 5.85
N GLY A 156 19.70 4.30 4.76
CA GLY A 156 20.27 4.27 3.41
C GLY A 156 20.91 5.58 3.00
N SER A 157 20.25 6.71 3.25
CA SER A 157 20.73 8.03 2.83
C SER A 157 21.08 8.97 3.98
N GLY A 158 20.65 8.67 5.22
CA GLY A 158 20.82 9.57 6.35
C GLY A 158 19.94 10.83 6.29
N LYS A 159 19.00 10.87 5.33
CA LYS A 159 18.07 11.98 5.11
C LYS A 159 16.65 11.52 5.42
N LEU A 160 15.78 12.44 5.80
CA LEU A 160 14.34 12.22 5.90
C LEU A 160 13.63 13.40 5.25
N PHE A 161 12.73 13.16 4.31
CA PHE A 161 12.10 14.21 3.49
C PHE A 161 13.09 15.18 2.83
N GLY A 162 14.29 14.69 2.44
CA GLY A 162 15.33 15.54 1.88
C GLY A 162 16.14 16.36 2.89
N VAL A 163 15.77 16.35 4.17
CA VAL A 163 16.50 17.03 5.24
C VAL A 163 17.54 16.09 5.83
N GLU A 164 18.78 16.55 5.99
CA GLU A 164 19.88 15.78 6.59
C GLU A 164 19.69 15.68 8.10
N ILE A 165 19.42 14.45 8.57
CA ILE A 165 19.29 14.17 10.02
C ILE A 165 20.57 13.56 10.57
N LEU A 166 21.22 12.68 9.79
CA LEU A 166 22.50 12.09 10.16
C LEU A 166 23.61 12.77 9.35
N PRO A 167 24.53 13.51 10.00
CA PRO A 167 25.63 14.16 9.30
C PRO A 167 26.50 13.11 8.62
N LEU A 168 26.58 13.19 7.28
CA LEU A 168 27.35 12.28 6.46
C LEU A 168 28.86 12.53 6.60
N VAL A 169 29.66 11.49 6.43
CA VAL A 169 31.12 11.59 6.41
C VAL A 169 31.61 12.52 5.29
N SER A 170 30.87 12.63 4.17
CA SER A 170 31.15 13.57 3.08
C SER A 170 31.08 15.04 3.51
N ASP A 171 30.27 15.37 4.52
CA ASP A 171 30.05 16.71 5.04
C ASP A 171 30.70 16.92 6.42
N GLY A 172 31.68 16.05 6.79
CA GLY A 172 32.40 16.13 8.04
C GLY A 172 31.72 15.46 9.23
N GLY A 173 30.68 14.65 8.99
CA GLY A 173 29.98 13.88 10.01
C GLY A 173 30.61 12.51 10.28
N TRP A 174 29.93 11.71 11.09
CA TRP A 174 30.39 10.38 11.52
C TRP A 174 29.60 9.23 10.84
N TYR A 175 28.51 9.52 10.11
CA TYR A 175 27.66 8.51 9.52
C TYR A 175 28.08 8.16 8.09
N GLN A 176 28.35 6.90 7.83
CA GLN A 176 28.58 6.37 6.47
C GLN A 176 27.29 5.74 5.96
N PRO A 177 26.73 6.26 4.85
CA PRO A 177 25.46 5.74 4.29
C PRO A 177 25.62 4.29 3.85
N ASN A 178 24.65 3.46 4.23
CA ASN A 178 24.63 2.06 3.85
C ASN A 178 23.86 1.87 2.55
N GLY A 179 24.55 1.85 1.41
CA GLY A 179 23.95 1.66 0.09
C GLY A 179 23.14 0.38 -0.08
N MET A 180 23.40 -0.66 0.71
CA MET A 180 22.60 -1.90 0.68
C MET A 180 21.16 -1.68 1.16
N MET A 181 20.92 -0.68 2.04
CA MET A 181 19.58 -0.37 2.52
C MET A 181 18.67 0.24 1.45
N ILE A 182 19.23 0.84 0.41
CA ILE A 182 18.46 1.40 -0.73
C ILE A 182 18.08 0.30 -1.72
N LEU A 183 18.81 -0.82 -1.76
CA LEU A 183 18.53 -1.93 -2.66
C LEU A 183 17.26 -2.70 -2.26
N ALA A 184 16.60 -3.32 -3.25
CA ALA A 184 15.36 -4.08 -3.05
C ALA A 184 15.46 -5.21 -1.98
N PRO A 185 16.57 -5.97 -1.84
CA PRO A 185 16.67 -7.00 -0.81
C PRO A 185 16.48 -6.48 0.62
N SER A 186 16.88 -5.25 0.92
CA SER A 186 16.72 -4.69 2.26
C SER A 186 15.25 -4.57 2.68
N ALA A 187 14.38 -4.24 1.74
CA ALA A 187 12.95 -4.15 2.01
C ALA A 187 12.34 -5.50 2.38
N PHE A 188 12.79 -6.60 1.76
CA PHE A 188 12.36 -7.94 2.16
C PHE A 188 12.73 -8.25 3.60
N PHE A 189 13.97 -7.94 4.01
CA PHE A 189 14.40 -8.15 5.40
C PHE A 189 13.59 -7.31 6.37
N LEU A 190 13.35 -6.03 6.08
CA LEU A 190 12.56 -5.13 6.93
C LEU A 190 11.10 -5.60 7.05
N ILE A 191 10.47 -5.97 5.93
CA ILE A 191 9.10 -6.52 5.93
C ILE A 191 9.08 -7.84 6.70
N GLY A 192 10.05 -8.73 6.48
CA GLY A 192 10.17 -10.00 7.20
C GLY A 192 10.31 -9.81 8.71
N PHE A 193 11.17 -8.91 9.16
CA PHE A 193 11.32 -8.56 10.58
C PHE A 193 10.04 -7.97 11.17
N MET A 194 9.35 -7.12 10.40
CA MET A 194 8.10 -6.54 10.85
C MET A 194 7.00 -7.59 10.99
N ILE A 195 6.86 -8.49 10.03
CA ILE A 195 5.92 -9.63 10.10
C ILE A 195 6.27 -10.52 11.31
N TRP A 196 7.53 -10.82 11.51
CA TRP A 196 7.99 -11.60 12.64
C TRP A 196 7.67 -10.93 13.98
N ALA A 197 7.90 -9.61 14.12
CA ALA A 197 7.54 -8.85 15.30
C ALA A 197 6.03 -8.85 15.56
N ILE A 198 5.20 -8.67 14.53
CA ILE A 198 3.73 -8.71 14.65
C ILE A 198 3.27 -10.11 15.10
N ARG A 199 3.86 -11.17 14.55
CA ARG A 199 3.49 -12.56 14.92
C ARG A 199 3.94 -12.94 16.33
N ILE A 200 5.00 -12.33 16.87
CA ILE A 200 5.37 -12.50 18.29
C ILE A 200 4.32 -11.84 19.20
N ILE A 201 3.84 -10.66 18.82
CA ILE A 201 2.83 -9.92 19.61
C ILE A 201 1.46 -10.59 19.50
N ARG A 202 1.15 -11.17 18.33
CA ARG A 202 -0.14 -11.83 18.04
C ARG A 202 0.08 -13.29 17.60
N PRO A 203 0.26 -14.22 18.56
CA PRO A 203 0.49 -15.65 18.25
C PRO A 203 -0.70 -16.31 17.53
N GLU A 204 -1.90 -15.74 17.62
CA GLU A 204 -3.11 -16.22 16.92
C GLU A 204 -2.98 -16.13 15.39
N GLN A 205 -2.06 -15.29 14.86
CA GLN A 205 -1.80 -15.16 13.43
C GLN A 205 -0.75 -16.15 12.91
N VAL A 206 -0.19 -16.96 13.78
CA VAL A 206 0.71 -18.05 13.40
C VAL A 206 -0.13 -19.22 12.93
N GLU A 207 0.05 -19.66 11.69
CA GLU A 207 -0.60 -20.86 11.17
C GLU A 207 -0.30 -22.04 12.10
N ALA A 208 -1.36 -22.76 12.51
CA ALA A 208 -1.19 -23.96 13.30
C ALA A 208 -0.30 -24.92 12.49
N LYS A 209 0.77 -25.41 13.12
CA LYS A 209 1.59 -26.45 12.50
C LYS A 209 0.68 -27.67 12.30
N GLU A 210 0.40 -27.99 11.01
CA GLU A 210 -0.11 -29.30 10.63
C GLU A 210 0.88 -30.40 11.02
#